data_14278353fa5c69a1df2c4225f604f0e9
#
_entry.id   14278353fa5c69a1df2c4225f604f0e9
#
_cell.length_a   1.000
_cell.length_b   1.000
_cell.length_c   1.000
_cell.angle_alpha   90.00
_cell.angle_beta   90.00
_cell.angle_gamma   90.00
#
_symmetry.space_group_name_H-M   'P 1'
#
loop_
_entity.id
_entity.type
_entity.pdbx_description
1 polymer ?
#
loop_
_entity_poly.entity_id
_entity_poly.type
_entity_poly.pdbx_seq_one_letter_code
_entity_poly.pdbx_strand_id
1 'polypeptide(L)'
;MDDFDIQRERAFSGAGRIVLICSLLFLIFGIWAWFGRLDEVSTGNGKVIPSSREQVLQSLDGGILAQLTVREGDRVQANQIVARLDPTRLASNVGESAAKYRASLASSARLTAEVNDLPLAFPAELNGWPDLIAAETRLYKSRRAQLADTEAELRDALASVNKELAITQRLEKSGAASHVEVLHLQRQKSDLGLKITDLRSQYYVQAREALSKANAEVDMLSAILKGREDSVTRLTVRSPVRGIVKNIQVTTIGGVIPPNGEMMEIVPVDDRLLIETRLSPRDIAFIHPGQRALVKITAYDYAIYGGLDGVVETISPDTIQDKVKPEIFYYRVFIRTHQDYLQNKSGRRFSIVPGMIATVDIKTGEKTIVDYLIKPFNRAKEALRER
;
A
#
# COMPACT_ATOMS: atom_id res chain seq x y z
N MET A 1 43.35 -97.18 1.88
CA MET A 1 43.32 -96.13 0.88
C MET A 1 41.96 -95.33 0.95
N ASP A 2 41.23 -95.51 2.04
CA ASP A 2 39.83 -94.98 2.11
C ASP A 2 39.59 -93.85 3.14
N ASP A 3 40.56 -93.50 3.97
CA ASP A 3 40.35 -92.47 5.00
C ASP A 3 40.63 -91.04 4.50
N PHE A 4 41.40 -90.92 3.42
CA PHE A 4 41.75 -89.59 2.84
C PHE A 4 40.54 -88.99 1.98
N ASP A 5 39.71 -89.83 1.38
CA ASP A 5 38.65 -89.38 0.56
C ASP A 5 37.43 -88.90 1.37
N ILE A 6 37.17 -89.55 2.52
CA ILE A 6 36.07 -89.14 3.43
C ILE A 6 36.32 -87.79 4.11
N GLN A 7 37.56 -87.41 4.36
CA GLN A 7 37.88 -86.09 4.91
C GLN A 7 37.79 -85.00 3.84
N ARG A 8 38.05 -85.32 2.57
CA ARG A 8 37.91 -84.40 1.46
C ARG A 8 36.43 -84.06 1.18
N GLU A 9 35.55 -85.05 1.21
CA GLU A 9 34.10 -84.82 1.01
C GLU A 9 33.48 -84.02 2.18
N ARG A 10 33.89 -84.26 3.44
CA ARG A 10 33.40 -83.44 4.57
C ARG A 10 33.95 -82.02 4.57
N ALA A 11 35.15 -81.80 4.08
CA ALA A 11 35.70 -80.44 3.89
C ALA A 11 34.98 -79.68 2.77
N PHE A 12 34.62 -80.34 1.65
CA PHE A 12 33.85 -79.77 0.57
C PHE A 12 32.40 -79.46 1.00
N SER A 13 31.79 -80.30 1.86
CA SER A 13 30.41 -79.98 2.38
C SER A 13 30.40 -78.81 3.32
N GLY A 14 31.44 -78.58 4.10
CA GLY A 14 31.60 -77.42 4.97
C GLY A 14 31.87 -76.11 4.18
N ALA A 15 32.76 -76.17 3.20
CA ALA A 15 33.03 -75.06 2.30
C ALA A 15 31.80 -74.66 1.46
N GLY A 16 31.02 -75.65 0.96
CA GLY A 16 29.79 -75.41 0.23
C GLY A 16 28.71 -74.70 1.05
N ARG A 17 28.58 -75.07 2.34
CA ARG A 17 27.66 -74.38 3.27
C ARG A 17 28.08 -72.93 3.53
N ILE A 18 29.37 -72.66 3.71
CA ILE A 18 29.89 -71.31 3.89
C ILE A 18 29.66 -70.45 2.64
N VAL A 19 29.91 -71.00 1.46
CA VAL A 19 29.67 -70.32 0.18
C VAL A 19 28.17 -70.05 0.04
N LEU A 20 27.31 -70.96 0.37
CA LEU A 20 25.83 -70.76 0.28
C LEU A 20 25.35 -69.71 1.29
N ILE A 21 25.88 -69.70 2.52
CA ILE A 21 25.55 -68.65 3.52
C ILE A 21 26.05 -67.28 3.02
N CYS A 22 27.26 -67.18 2.54
CA CYS A 22 27.81 -65.96 1.98
C CYS A 22 27.03 -65.47 0.76
N SER A 23 26.61 -66.39 -0.15
CA SER A 23 25.77 -66.05 -1.29
C SER A 23 24.40 -65.56 -0.89
N LEU A 24 23.80 -66.18 0.14
CA LEU A 24 22.49 -65.77 0.68
C LEU A 24 22.60 -64.41 1.37
N LEU A 25 23.64 -64.17 2.14
CA LEU A 25 23.93 -62.86 2.78
C LEU A 25 24.13 -61.77 1.69
N PHE A 26 24.86 -62.08 0.61
CA PHE A 26 25.07 -61.15 -0.48
C PHE A 26 23.80 -60.87 -1.25
N LEU A 27 22.92 -61.84 -1.39
CA LEU A 27 21.61 -61.69 -2.01
C LEU A 27 20.67 -60.83 -1.15
N ILE A 28 20.63 -61.07 0.17
CA ILE A 28 19.88 -60.27 1.14
C ILE A 28 20.40 -58.82 1.14
N PHE A 29 21.73 -58.62 1.18
CA PHE A 29 22.34 -57.30 1.07
C PHE A 29 22.01 -56.61 -0.25
N GLY A 30 22.01 -57.29 -1.38
CA GLY A 30 21.63 -56.76 -2.68
C GLY A 30 20.17 -56.29 -2.69
N ILE A 31 19.26 -57.11 -2.15
CA ILE A 31 17.84 -56.75 -2.05
C ILE A 31 17.66 -55.56 -1.11
N TRP A 32 18.32 -55.55 0.04
CA TRP A 32 18.30 -54.42 0.97
C TRP A 32 18.89 -53.15 0.36
N ALA A 33 20.01 -53.24 -0.37
CA ALA A 33 20.61 -52.10 -1.05
C ALA A 33 19.77 -51.55 -2.20
N TRP A 34 18.94 -52.38 -2.83
CA TRP A 34 18.01 -51.99 -3.88
C TRP A 34 16.82 -51.22 -3.31
N PHE A 35 16.27 -51.63 -2.17
CA PHE A 35 15.13 -50.96 -1.52
C PHE A 35 15.55 -49.80 -0.61
N GLY A 36 16.81 -49.78 -0.14
CA GLY A 36 17.36 -48.73 0.70
C GLY A 36 17.50 -47.44 -0.10
N ARG A 37 16.77 -46.37 0.30
CA ARG A 37 16.86 -45.05 -0.31
C ARG A 37 17.66 -44.12 0.60
N LEU A 38 18.54 -43.38 -0.02
CA LEU A 38 19.32 -42.30 0.60
C LEU A 38 18.93 -40.98 -0.02
N ASP A 39 18.69 -39.96 0.82
CA ASP A 39 18.43 -38.61 0.36
C ASP A 39 19.67 -38.03 -0.32
N GLU A 40 19.52 -37.54 -1.53
CA GLU A 40 20.54 -36.71 -2.19
C GLU A 40 20.29 -35.26 -1.84
N VAL A 41 21.31 -34.60 -1.29
CA VAL A 41 21.22 -33.21 -0.85
C VAL A 41 22.27 -32.36 -1.55
N SER A 42 21.88 -31.15 -1.92
CA SER A 42 22.81 -30.11 -2.34
C SER A 42 23.05 -29.16 -1.19
N THR A 43 24.30 -28.98 -0.81
CA THR A 43 24.69 -28.15 0.36
C THR A 43 25.21 -26.81 -0.10
N GLY A 44 24.69 -25.73 0.51
CA GLY A 44 25.13 -24.36 0.28
C GLY A 44 25.37 -23.59 1.56
N ASN A 45 26.25 -22.61 1.49
CA ASN A 45 26.47 -21.66 2.58
C ASN A 45 25.51 -20.46 2.42
N GLY A 46 24.84 -20.09 3.49
CA GLY A 46 23.86 -19.04 3.49
C GLY A 46 23.99 -18.09 4.68
N LYS A 47 23.23 -17.02 4.59
CA LYS A 47 23.09 -16.02 5.65
C LYS A 47 21.63 -15.77 5.92
N VAL A 48 21.27 -15.66 7.18
CA VAL A 48 19.92 -15.24 7.61
C VAL A 48 19.75 -13.77 7.25
N ILE A 49 18.73 -13.49 6.45
CA ILE A 49 18.34 -12.14 6.08
C ILE A 49 16.89 -11.88 6.56
N PRO A 50 16.49 -10.64 6.80
CA PRO A 50 15.09 -10.32 7.04
C PRO A 50 14.24 -10.75 5.84
N SER A 51 13.02 -11.24 6.07
CA SER A 51 12.11 -11.61 5.00
C SER A 51 11.62 -10.39 4.21
N SER A 52 11.56 -9.25 4.86
CA SER A 52 11.19 -7.96 4.26
C SER A 52 12.40 -7.03 4.20
N ARG A 53 12.46 -6.23 3.14
CA ARG A 53 13.51 -5.21 2.99
C ARG A 53 13.34 -4.12 4.04
N GLU A 54 14.44 -3.46 4.39
CA GLU A 54 14.44 -2.27 5.22
C GLU A 54 13.44 -1.24 4.65
N GLN A 55 12.63 -0.67 5.52
CA GLN A 55 11.63 0.33 5.16
C GLN A 55 12.20 1.70 5.50
N VAL A 56 12.43 2.50 4.48
CA VAL A 56 12.89 3.88 4.62
C VAL A 56 11.67 4.77 4.82
N LEU A 57 11.58 5.46 5.95
CA LEU A 57 10.55 6.44 6.23
C LEU A 57 11.03 7.81 5.73
N GLN A 58 10.26 8.35 4.78
CA GLN A 58 10.52 9.67 4.18
C GLN A 58 9.35 10.61 4.43
N SER A 59 9.64 11.90 4.55
CA SER A 59 8.62 12.94 4.63
C SER A 59 8.39 13.56 3.26
N LEU A 60 7.19 13.42 2.70
CA LEU A 60 6.86 13.99 1.40
C LEU A 60 6.94 15.53 1.40
N ASP A 61 6.32 16.15 2.40
CA ASP A 61 6.16 17.60 2.49
C ASP A 61 7.33 18.28 3.23
N GLY A 62 8.18 17.49 3.92
CA GLY A 62 9.19 17.99 4.84
C GLY A 62 8.60 18.71 6.04
N GLY A 63 9.45 19.40 6.80
CA GLY A 63 9.00 20.18 7.95
C GLY A 63 10.03 20.28 9.06
N ILE A 64 9.62 20.85 10.20
CA ILE A 64 10.45 20.96 11.40
C ILE A 64 10.08 19.82 12.35
N LEU A 65 11.06 19.07 12.85
CA LEU A 65 10.84 18.00 13.82
C LEU A 65 10.36 18.58 15.16
N ALA A 66 9.09 18.36 15.48
CA ALA A 66 8.52 18.81 16.76
C ALA A 66 8.73 17.79 17.89
N GLN A 67 8.60 16.50 17.56
CA GLN A 67 8.73 15.42 18.54
C GLN A 67 9.28 14.16 17.87
N LEU A 68 10.24 13.51 18.52
CA LEU A 68 10.74 12.19 18.19
C LEU A 68 10.39 11.25 19.35
N THR A 69 9.62 10.19 19.08
CA THR A 69 9.10 9.29 20.12
C THR A 69 9.88 7.99 20.26
N VAL A 70 10.86 7.77 19.40
CA VAL A 70 11.66 6.54 19.33
C VAL A 70 13.15 6.87 19.26
N ARG A 71 13.98 5.91 19.65
CA ARG A 71 15.44 5.94 19.54
C ARG A 71 15.94 4.81 18.63
N GLU A 72 17.17 4.91 18.17
CA GLU A 72 17.81 3.81 17.46
C GLU A 72 17.88 2.55 18.36
N GLY A 73 17.50 1.42 17.79
CA GLY A 73 17.40 0.14 18.48
C GLY A 73 16.02 -0.14 19.12
N ASP A 74 15.12 0.82 19.18
CA ASP A 74 13.78 0.61 19.73
C ASP A 74 12.93 -0.28 18.82
N ARG A 75 12.10 -1.12 19.45
CA ARG A 75 11.08 -1.92 18.75
C ARG A 75 9.80 -1.12 18.59
N VAL A 76 9.31 -1.06 17.36
CA VAL A 76 8.06 -0.37 17.01
C VAL A 76 7.03 -1.34 16.46
N GLN A 77 5.75 -1.04 16.71
CA GLN A 77 4.63 -1.77 16.13
C GLN A 77 4.18 -1.11 14.82
N ALA A 78 3.50 -1.87 13.97
CA ALA A 78 2.84 -1.29 12.80
C ALA A 78 1.86 -0.19 13.24
N ASN A 79 1.83 0.92 12.51
CA ASN A 79 1.02 2.12 12.76
C ASN A 79 1.38 2.91 14.05
N GLN A 80 2.45 2.55 14.76
CA GLN A 80 2.95 3.32 15.91
C GLN A 80 3.53 4.65 15.45
N ILE A 81 3.23 5.74 16.18
CA ILE A 81 3.80 7.06 15.92
C ILE A 81 5.28 7.03 16.29
N VAL A 82 6.13 7.40 15.33
CA VAL A 82 7.59 7.44 15.49
C VAL A 82 8.13 8.86 15.55
N ALA A 83 7.48 9.80 14.85
CA ALA A 83 7.83 11.22 14.90
C ALA A 83 6.61 12.09 14.61
N ARG A 84 6.68 13.36 15.04
CA ARG A 84 5.71 14.40 14.69
C ARG A 84 6.46 15.63 14.20
N LEU A 85 5.99 16.16 13.08
CA LEU A 85 6.47 17.43 12.53
C LEU A 85 5.57 18.56 12.99
N ASP A 86 6.10 19.78 12.98
CA ASP A 86 5.37 20.99 13.38
C ASP A 86 4.20 21.28 12.43
N PRO A 87 2.96 21.27 12.88
CA PRO A 87 1.79 21.49 12.05
C PRO A 87 1.50 22.96 11.77
N THR A 88 2.13 23.92 12.47
CA THR A 88 1.72 25.34 12.53
C THR A 88 1.48 25.94 11.15
N ARG A 89 2.42 25.81 10.25
CA ARG A 89 2.33 26.38 8.89
C ARG A 89 1.24 25.69 8.06
N LEU A 90 1.19 24.36 8.07
CA LEU A 90 0.22 23.61 7.28
C LEU A 90 -1.20 23.73 7.85
N ALA A 91 -1.33 23.74 9.18
CA ALA A 91 -2.62 23.97 9.83
C ALA A 91 -3.19 25.38 9.52
N SER A 92 -2.33 26.41 9.48
CA SER A 92 -2.74 27.75 9.06
C SER A 92 -3.25 27.76 7.61
N ASN A 93 -2.58 27.05 6.70
CA ASN A 93 -3.01 26.93 5.31
C ASN A 93 -4.34 26.18 5.16
N VAL A 94 -4.56 25.15 5.99
CA VAL A 94 -5.85 24.44 6.08
C VAL A 94 -6.92 25.41 6.57
N GLY A 95 -6.66 26.18 7.64
CA GLY A 95 -7.58 27.16 8.19
C GLY A 95 -8.01 28.22 7.17
N GLU A 96 -7.06 28.77 6.41
CA GLU A 96 -7.34 29.71 5.32
C GLU A 96 -8.25 29.11 4.23
N SER A 97 -7.91 27.89 3.74
CA SER A 97 -8.71 27.22 2.73
C SER A 97 -10.11 26.88 3.22
N ALA A 98 -10.22 26.41 4.46
CA ALA A 98 -11.49 26.10 5.08
C ALA A 98 -12.37 27.34 5.25
N ALA A 99 -11.79 28.51 5.57
CA ALA A 99 -12.54 29.76 5.66
C ALA A 99 -13.09 30.18 4.29
N LYS A 100 -12.29 30.11 3.24
CA LYS A 100 -12.71 30.39 1.86
C LYS A 100 -13.79 29.41 1.39
N TYR A 101 -13.60 28.13 1.63
CA TYR A 101 -14.59 27.08 1.30
C TYR A 101 -15.95 27.35 1.96
N ARG A 102 -15.97 27.65 3.27
CA ARG A 102 -17.20 27.95 3.98
C ARG A 102 -17.90 29.20 3.46
N ALA A 103 -17.14 30.24 3.10
CA ALA A 103 -17.71 31.45 2.51
C ALA A 103 -18.38 31.18 1.17
N SER A 104 -17.72 30.43 0.28
CA SER A 104 -18.27 30.05 -1.03
C SER A 104 -19.46 29.09 -0.89
N LEU A 105 -19.42 28.16 0.08
CA LEU A 105 -20.52 27.25 0.37
C LEU A 105 -21.77 28.01 0.89
N ALA A 106 -21.60 28.98 1.76
CA ALA A 106 -22.68 29.81 2.27
C ALA A 106 -23.31 30.66 1.15
N SER A 107 -22.47 31.25 0.29
CA SER A 107 -22.92 32.02 -0.89
C SER A 107 -23.68 31.13 -1.89
N SER A 108 -23.17 29.91 -2.16
CA SER A 108 -23.84 28.91 -3.02
C SER A 108 -25.23 28.55 -2.46
N ALA A 109 -25.35 28.30 -1.16
CA ALA A 109 -26.61 27.98 -0.50
C ALA A 109 -27.62 29.13 -0.64
N ARG A 110 -27.20 30.39 -0.42
CA ARG A 110 -28.03 31.57 -0.64
C ARG A 110 -28.48 31.69 -2.09
N LEU A 111 -27.57 31.59 -3.04
CA LEU A 111 -27.84 31.71 -4.47
C LEU A 111 -28.78 30.60 -4.96
N THR A 112 -28.64 29.38 -4.42
CA THR A 112 -29.52 28.26 -4.70
C THR A 112 -30.96 28.59 -4.27
N ALA A 113 -31.12 29.19 -3.08
CA ALA A 113 -32.42 29.63 -2.63
C ALA A 113 -33.00 30.78 -3.50
N GLU A 114 -32.15 31.74 -3.92
CA GLU A 114 -32.58 32.83 -4.83
C GLU A 114 -33.02 32.33 -6.20
N VAL A 115 -32.26 31.44 -6.83
CA VAL A 115 -32.51 30.91 -8.18
C VAL A 115 -33.75 30.04 -8.24
N ASN A 116 -33.96 29.21 -7.21
CA ASN A 116 -35.05 28.22 -7.20
C ASN A 116 -36.27 28.67 -6.41
N ASP A 117 -36.27 29.90 -5.90
CA ASP A 117 -37.34 30.46 -5.06
C ASP A 117 -37.71 29.58 -3.85
N LEU A 118 -36.66 28.97 -3.25
CA LEU A 118 -36.78 28.07 -2.10
C LEU A 118 -36.53 28.81 -0.79
N PRO A 119 -37.01 28.29 0.35
CA PRO A 119 -36.59 28.76 1.65
C PRO A 119 -35.08 28.67 1.82
N LEU A 120 -34.49 29.71 2.41
CA LEU A 120 -33.03 29.72 2.66
C LEU A 120 -32.66 28.66 3.70
N ALA A 121 -31.88 27.71 3.29
CA ALA A 121 -31.33 26.63 4.14
C ALA A 121 -29.82 26.50 3.92
N PHE A 122 -29.09 26.39 5.02
CA PHE A 122 -27.62 26.22 4.99
C PHE A 122 -27.24 24.78 5.30
N PRO A 123 -26.18 24.25 4.68
CA PRO A 123 -25.61 22.94 5.03
C PRO A 123 -25.19 22.87 6.49
N ALA A 124 -25.29 21.67 7.09
CA ALA A 124 -24.94 21.44 8.50
C ALA A 124 -23.47 21.81 8.84
N GLU A 125 -22.59 21.76 7.87
CA GLU A 125 -21.17 22.14 7.98
C GLU A 125 -20.99 23.61 8.40
N LEU A 126 -21.95 24.48 8.16
CA LEU A 126 -21.95 25.90 8.50
C LEU A 126 -22.52 26.19 9.88
N ASN A 127 -23.10 25.22 10.59
CA ASN A 127 -23.75 25.45 11.91
C ASN A 127 -22.82 26.07 12.97
N GLY A 128 -21.51 25.80 12.87
CA GLY A 128 -20.49 26.40 13.73
C GLY A 128 -20.14 27.86 13.40
N TRP A 129 -20.78 28.49 12.38
CA TRP A 129 -20.41 29.81 11.86
C TRP A 129 -21.63 30.74 11.76
N PRO A 130 -22.26 31.10 12.91
CA PRO A 130 -23.52 31.86 12.93
C PRO A 130 -23.38 33.24 12.29
N ASP A 131 -22.24 33.89 12.42
CA ASP A 131 -22.01 35.21 11.84
C ASP A 131 -22.05 35.18 10.28
N LEU A 132 -21.46 34.13 9.68
CA LEU A 132 -21.49 33.93 8.24
C LEU A 132 -22.92 33.66 7.75
N ILE A 133 -23.64 32.78 8.43
CA ILE A 133 -25.06 32.51 8.15
C ILE A 133 -25.88 33.77 8.25
N ALA A 134 -25.69 34.58 9.30
CA ALA A 134 -26.41 35.83 9.49
C ALA A 134 -26.12 36.87 8.39
N ALA A 135 -24.85 36.96 7.94
CA ALA A 135 -24.42 37.84 6.86
C ALA A 135 -25.12 37.47 5.54
N GLU A 136 -25.04 36.20 5.16
CA GLU A 136 -25.69 35.70 3.91
C GLU A 136 -27.23 35.80 3.99
N THR A 137 -27.80 35.56 5.15
CA THR A 137 -29.26 35.73 5.38
C THR A 137 -29.68 37.17 5.21
N ARG A 138 -28.93 38.14 5.74
CA ARG A 138 -29.22 39.58 5.53
C ARG A 138 -29.13 39.93 4.06
N LEU A 139 -28.10 39.48 3.37
CA LEU A 139 -27.93 39.73 1.93
C LEU A 139 -29.07 39.14 1.13
N TYR A 140 -29.47 37.89 1.41
CA TYR A 140 -30.64 37.26 0.80
C TYR A 140 -31.91 38.11 0.95
N LYS A 141 -32.24 38.52 2.18
CA LYS A 141 -33.43 39.33 2.48
C LYS A 141 -33.35 40.66 1.78
N SER A 142 -32.21 41.36 1.79
CA SER A 142 -32.06 42.67 1.14
C SER A 142 -32.27 42.60 -0.38
N ARG A 143 -31.65 41.61 -1.05
CA ARG A 143 -31.82 41.44 -2.50
C ARG A 143 -33.24 41.09 -2.90
N ARG A 144 -33.92 40.22 -2.13
CA ARG A 144 -35.33 39.88 -2.37
C ARG A 144 -36.26 41.07 -2.13
N ALA A 145 -36.01 41.83 -1.08
CA ALA A 145 -36.81 43.06 -0.81
C ALA A 145 -36.63 44.06 -1.95
N GLN A 146 -35.41 44.33 -2.38
CA GLN A 146 -35.15 45.23 -3.52
C GLN A 146 -35.90 44.82 -4.79
N LEU A 147 -35.87 43.50 -5.14
CA LEU A 147 -36.62 42.99 -6.28
C LEU A 147 -38.11 43.21 -6.10
N ALA A 148 -38.65 42.85 -4.95
CA ALA A 148 -40.10 42.97 -4.65
C ALA A 148 -40.57 44.44 -4.67
N ASP A 149 -39.81 45.35 -4.09
CA ASP A 149 -40.14 46.75 -4.03
C ASP A 149 -40.13 47.39 -5.43
N THR A 150 -39.11 47.17 -6.25
CA THR A 150 -39.03 47.69 -7.61
C THR A 150 -40.12 47.06 -8.50
N GLU A 151 -40.43 45.78 -8.29
CA GLU A 151 -41.52 45.13 -9.03
C GLU A 151 -42.90 45.69 -8.62
N ALA A 152 -43.11 45.99 -7.34
CA ALA A 152 -44.34 46.63 -6.86
C ALA A 152 -44.51 48.00 -7.46
N GLU A 153 -43.49 48.87 -7.49
CA GLU A 153 -43.53 50.18 -8.13
C GLU A 153 -43.91 50.09 -9.60
N LEU A 154 -43.33 49.18 -10.36
CA LEU A 154 -43.67 48.98 -11.78
C LEU A 154 -45.07 48.45 -11.97
N ARG A 155 -45.56 47.59 -11.08
CA ARG A 155 -46.95 47.09 -11.12
C ARG A 155 -47.96 48.17 -10.79
N ASP A 156 -47.66 49.05 -9.85
CA ASP A 156 -48.54 50.19 -9.52
C ASP A 156 -48.61 51.19 -10.67
N ALA A 157 -47.45 51.47 -11.31
CA ALA A 157 -47.42 52.26 -12.53
C ALA A 157 -48.25 51.61 -13.65
N LEU A 158 -48.14 50.29 -13.85
CA LEU A 158 -48.91 49.53 -14.85
C LEU A 158 -50.41 49.55 -14.52
N ALA A 159 -50.76 49.42 -13.23
CA ALA A 159 -52.19 49.52 -12.81
C ALA A 159 -52.75 50.89 -13.06
N SER A 160 -52.01 51.98 -12.88
CA SER A 160 -52.41 53.35 -13.18
C SER A 160 -52.67 53.56 -14.68
N VAL A 161 -51.71 53.13 -15.52
CA VAL A 161 -51.89 53.19 -16.99
C VAL A 161 -53.05 52.34 -17.46
N ASN A 162 -53.27 51.16 -16.86
CA ASN A 162 -54.48 50.35 -17.21
C ASN A 162 -55.77 51.05 -16.85
N LYS A 163 -55.86 51.77 -15.73
CA LYS A 163 -57.04 52.55 -15.38
C LYS A 163 -57.26 53.70 -16.36
N GLU A 164 -56.25 54.43 -16.70
CA GLU A 164 -56.27 55.54 -17.67
C GLU A 164 -56.71 55.04 -19.06
N LEU A 165 -56.10 53.94 -19.55
CA LEU A 165 -56.44 53.29 -20.80
C LEU A 165 -57.95 52.91 -20.84
N ALA A 166 -58.48 52.32 -19.76
CA ALA A 166 -59.83 51.92 -19.66
C ALA A 166 -60.84 53.11 -19.70
N ILE A 167 -60.45 54.26 -19.15
CA ILE A 167 -61.21 55.52 -19.19
C ILE A 167 -61.19 56.10 -20.64
N THR A 168 -59.96 56.25 -21.21
CA THR A 168 -59.77 56.82 -22.55
C THR A 168 -60.45 56.00 -23.64
N GLN A 169 -60.40 54.65 -23.54
CA GLN A 169 -61.18 53.78 -24.46
C GLN A 169 -62.69 54.00 -24.41
N ARG A 170 -63.24 54.33 -23.25
CA ARG A 170 -64.66 54.67 -23.12
C ARG A 170 -64.98 56.05 -23.78
N LEU A 171 -64.10 57.02 -23.56
CA LEU A 171 -64.20 58.34 -24.14
C LEU A 171 -64.01 58.34 -25.67
N GLU A 172 -63.08 57.47 -26.17
CA GLU A 172 -62.94 57.26 -27.62
C GLU A 172 -64.25 56.77 -28.28
N LYS A 173 -64.91 55.78 -27.65
CA LYS A 173 -66.18 55.24 -28.11
C LYS A 173 -67.30 56.30 -28.18
N SER A 174 -67.22 57.33 -27.32
CA SER A 174 -68.13 58.47 -27.32
C SER A 174 -67.65 59.64 -28.20
N GLY A 175 -66.49 59.51 -28.89
CA GLY A 175 -65.93 60.56 -29.73
C GLY A 175 -65.21 61.67 -28.96
N ALA A 176 -65.01 61.51 -27.66
CA ALA A 176 -64.40 62.50 -26.76
C ALA A 176 -62.89 62.34 -26.56
N ALA A 177 -62.25 61.26 -27.07
CA ALA A 177 -60.78 61.03 -27.03
C ALA A 177 -60.29 60.55 -28.39
N SER A 178 -59.00 60.78 -28.66
CA SER A 178 -58.31 60.39 -29.89
C SER A 178 -57.90 58.92 -29.87
N HIS A 179 -58.04 58.20 -31.00
CA HIS A 179 -57.46 56.83 -31.15
C HIS A 179 -55.96 56.79 -30.96
N VAL A 180 -55.24 57.87 -31.32
CA VAL A 180 -53.75 57.99 -31.11
C VAL A 180 -53.43 57.96 -29.62
N GLU A 181 -54.20 58.52 -28.75
CA GLU A 181 -54.04 58.54 -27.32
C GLU A 181 -54.21 57.14 -26.72
N VAL A 182 -55.20 56.38 -27.18
CA VAL A 182 -55.41 54.97 -26.83
C VAL A 182 -54.16 54.12 -27.23
N LEU A 183 -53.65 54.31 -28.46
CA LEU A 183 -52.46 53.62 -28.92
C LEU A 183 -51.20 53.98 -28.10
N HIS A 184 -51.06 55.24 -27.68
CA HIS A 184 -50.00 55.69 -26.82
C HIS A 184 -50.06 54.98 -25.47
N LEU A 185 -51.19 54.94 -24.81
CA LEU A 185 -51.35 54.23 -23.53
C LEU A 185 -51.19 52.74 -23.66
N GLN A 186 -51.57 52.11 -24.78
CA GLN A 186 -51.31 50.71 -25.06
C GLN A 186 -49.81 50.42 -25.16
N ARG A 187 -49.03 51.29 -25.84
CA ARG A 187 -47.55 51.17 -25.89
C ARG A 187 -46.97 51.29 -24.51
N GLN A 188 -47.32 52.28 -23.71
CA GLN A 188 -46.83 52.50 -22.36
C GLN A 188 -47.13 51.29 -21.42
N LYS A 189 -48.34 50.70 -21.54
CA LYS A 189 -48.74 49.47 -20.89
C LYS A 189 -47.76 48.33 -21.26
N SER A 190 -47.52 48.16 -22.57
CA SER A 190 -46.60 47.12 -23.07
C SER A 190 -45.18 47.34 -22.61
N ASP A 191 -44.67 48.57 -22.61
CA ASP A 191 -43.35 48.92 -22.14
C ASP A 191 -43.14 48.62 -20.64
N LEU A 192 -44.17 48.93 -19.82
CA LEU A 192 -44.13 48.59 -18.38
C LEU A 192 -44.17 47.07 -18.14
N GLY A 193 -44.95 46.36 -18.94
CA GLY A 193 -44.97 44.89 -18.89
C GLY A 193 -43.61 44.25 -19.25
N LEU A 194 -42.96 44.80 -20.29
CA LEU A 194 -41.61 44.37 -20.68
C LEU A 194 -40.60 44.69 -19.58
N LYS A 195 -40.64 45.89 -18.96
CA LYS A 195 -39.75 46.26 -17.85
C LYS A 195 -39.86 45.31 -16.64
N ILE A 196 -41.09 44.88 -16.28
CA ILE A 196 -41.28 43.89 -15.20
C ILE A 196 -40.64 42.54 -15.56
N THR A 197 -40.83 42.09 -16.80
CA THR A 197 -40.25 40.84 -17.28
C THR A 197 -38.74 40.90 -17.31
N ASP A 198 -38.19 42.01 -17.80
CA ASP A 198 -36.75 42.25 -17.91
C ASP A 198 -36.12 42.34 -16.53
N LEU A 199 -36.70 43.06 -15.58
CA LEU A 199 -36.24 43.13 -14.18
C LEU A 199 -36.09 41.71 -13.57
N ARG A 200 -37.09 40.86 -13.72
CA ARG A 200 -37.06 39.49 -13.23
C ARG A 200 -35.99 38.68 -13.95
N SER A 201 -35.99 38.79 -15.28
CA SER A 201 -35.00 38.02 -16.09
C SER A 201 -33.57 38.37 -15.70
N GLN A 202 -33.27 39.67 -15.58
CA GLN A 202 -31.95 40.13 -15.15
C GLN A 202 -31.57 39.62 -13.76
N TYR A 203 -32.48 39.65 -12.80
CA TYR A 203 -32.23 39.14 -11.44
C TYR A 203 -31.88 37.66 -11.48
N TYR A 204 -32.68 36.82 -12.16
CA TYR A 204 -32.43 35.37 -12.19
C TYR A 204 -31.20 35.00 -13.02
N VAL A 205 -30.93 35.73 -14.12
CA VAL A 205 -29.70 35.47 -14.92
C VAL A 205 -28.45 35.76 -14.07
N GLN A 206 -28.42 36.93 -13.41
CA GLN A 206 -27.28 37.29 -12.53
C GLN A 206 -27.15 36.30 -11.37
N ALA A 207 -28.22 35.87 -10.75
CA ALA A 207 -28.20 34.89 -9.66
C ALA A 207 -27.70 33.53 -10.14
N ARG A 208 -28.09 33.06 -11.34
CA ARG A 208 -27.62 31.79 -11.93
C ARG A 208 -26.15 31.84 -12.31
N GLU A 209 -25.68 32.94 -12.88
CA GLU A 209 -24.26 33.13 -13.19
C GLU A 209 -23.40 33.13 -11.91
N ALA A 210 -23.88 33.84 -10.89
CA ALA A 210 -23.20 33.87 -9.60
C ALA A 210 -23.22 32.48 -8.92
N LEU A 211 -24.32 31.74 -8.99
CA LEU A 211 -24.44 30.37 -8.47
C LEU A 211 -23.46 29.43 -9.18
N SER A 212 -23.37 29.50 -10.49
CA SER A 212 -22.45 28.69 -11.29
C SER A 212 -20.98 28.92 -10.84
N LYS A 213 -20.61 30.20 -10.65
CA LYS A 213 -19.29 30.57 -10.15
C LYS A 213 -19.05 30.09 -8.72
N ALA A 214 -20.04 30.27 -7.82
CA ALA A 214 -19.94 29.84 -6.44
C ALA A 214 -19.80 28.32 -6.32
N ASN A 215 -20.55 27.55 -7.13
CA ASN A 215 -20.44 26.11 -7.14
C ASN A 215 -19.06 25.63 -7.64
N ALA A 216 -18.57 26.21 -8.74
CA ALA A 216 -17.22 25.89 -9.23
C ALA A 216 -16.13 26.21 -8.20
N GLU A 217 -16.29 27.30 -7.44
CA GLU A 217 -15.38 27.68 -6.36
C GLU A 217 -15.48 26.73 -5.16
N VAL A 218 -16.68 26.29 -4.78
CA VAL A 218 -16.88 25.26 -3.75
C VAL A 218 -16.18 23.97 -4.14
N ASP A 219 -16.37 23.49 -5.36
CA ASP A 219 -15.72 22.26 -5.84
C ASP A 219 -14.20 22.37 -5.83
N MET A 220 -13.68 23.46 -6.35
CA MET A 220 -12.23 23.73 -6.36
C MET A 220 -11.66 23.80 -4.93
N LEU A 221 -12.28 24.56 -4.03
CA LEU A 221 -11.81 24.76 -2.67
C LEU A 221 -11.95 23.50 -1.83
N SER A 222 -12.97 22.68 -2.08
CA SER A 222 -13.14 21.38 -1.42
C SER A 222 -11.98 20.43 -1.73
N ALA A 223 -11.58 20.36 -3.01
CA ALA A 223 -10.44 19.56 -3.45
C ALA A 223 -9.11 20.06 -2.85
N ILE A 224 -8.90 21.38 -2.83
CA ILE A 224 -7.70 22.00 -2.21
C ILE A 224 -7.66 21.71 -0.71
N LEU A 225 -8.78 21.86 -0.01
CA LEU A 225 -8.90 21.64 1.43
C LEU A 225 -8.54 20.19 1.77
N LYS A 226 -9.11 19.23 1.06
CA LYS A 226 -8.82 17.80 1.24
C LYS A 226 -7.32 17.48 1.07
N GLY A 227 -6.69 18.05 0.03
CA GLY A 227 -5.24 17.88 -0.18
C GLY A 227 -4.39 18.47 0.95
N ARG A 228 -4.78 19.65 1.47
CA ARG A 228 -4.08 20.30 2.60
C ARG A 228 -4.27 19.56 3.92
N GLU A 229 -5.46 19.01 4.18
CA GLU A 229 -5.74 18.17 5.35
C GLU A 229 -4.93 16.87 5.34
N ASP A 230 -4.77 16.27 4.16
CA ASP A 230 -3.93 15.10 3.97
C ASP A 230 -2.46 15.41 4.27
N SER A 231 -1.95 16.57 3.82
CA SER A 231 -0.60 17.04 4.18
C SER A 231 -0.42 17.21 5.69
N VAL A 232 -1.41 17.74 6.41
CA VAL A 232 -1.36 17.83 7.88
C VAL A 232 -1.36 16.46 8.54
N THR A 233 -2.15 15.52 8.02
CA THR A 233 -2.19 14.14 8.54
C THR A 233 -0.84 13.45 8.40
N ARG A 234 -0.12 13.66 7.28
CA ARG A 234 1.23 13.14 7.03
C ARG A 234 2.31 13.70 7.95
N LEU A 235 2.08 14.82 8.64
CA LEU A 235 3.02 15.32 9.65
C LEU A 235 3.17 14.39 10.85
N THR A 236 2.20 13.50 11.08
CA THR A 236 2.32 12.42 12.06
C THR A 236 2.88 11.19 11.37
N VAL A 237 4.19 10.98 11.50
CA VAL A 237 4.91 9.88 10.88
C VAL A 237 4.71 8.61 11.69
N ARG A 238 4.27 7.55 11.01
CA ARG A 238 3.98 6.24 11.62
C ARG A 238 4.81 5.14 10.97
N SER A 239 5.14 4.13 11.76
CA SER A 239 5.81 2.94 11.24
C SER A 239 4.86 2.13 10.35
N PRO A 240 5.24 1.79 9.10
CA PRO A 240 4.41 0.96 8.23
C PRO A 240 4.39 -0.52 8.67
N VAL A 241 5.41 -0.96 9.41
CA VAL A 241 5.62 -2.36 9.79
C VAL A 241 6.06 -2.48 11.25
N ARG A 242 5.91 -3.67 11.83
CA ARG A 242 6.58 -4.02 13.08
C ARG A 242 8.07 -4.22 12.81
N GLY A 243 8.94 -3.54 13.56
CA GLY A 243 10.38 -3.62 13.29
C GLY A 243 11.24 -2.99 14.38
N ILE A 244 12.52 -2.87 14.07
CA ILE A 244 13.53 -2.19 14.90
C ILE A 244 13.96 -0.93 14.15
N VAL A 245 13.95 0.20 14.84
CA VAL A 245 14.42 1.47 14.31
C VAL A 245 15.93 1.44 14.11
N LYS A 246 16.37 1.80 12.93
CA LYS A 246 17.77 1.89 12.54
C LYS A 246 17.99 3.25 11.86
N ASN A 247 19.15 3.84 12.05
CA ASN A 247 19.61 5.01 11.31
C ASN A 247 18.60 6.19 11.29
N ILE A 248 18.49 6.93 12.40
CA ILE A 248 17.69 8.15 12.48
C ILE A 248 18.53 9.32 11.94
N GLN A 249 18.11 9.91 10.79
CA GLN A 249 18.85 11.00 10.13
C GLN A 249 18.77 12.32 10.89
N VAL A 250 17.62 12.65 11.47
CA VAL A 250 17.40 13.88 12.20
C VAL A 250 16.95 13.58 13.61
N THR A 251 17.83 13.77 14.57
CA THR A 251 17.59 13.51 16.01
C THR A 251 17.29 14.77 16.83
N THR A 252 17.62 15.95 16.29
CA THR A 252 17.49 17.22 16.99
C THR A 252 16.08 17.77 16.86
N ILE A 253 15.40 18.02 17.97
CA ILE A 253 14.11 18.74 17.99
C ILE A 253 14.34 20.14 17.44
N GLY A 254 13.49 20.61 16.53
CA GLY A 254 13.69 21.84 15.75
C GLY A 254 14.53 21.64 14.47
N GLY A 255 15.07 20.46 14.24
CA GLY A 255 15.77 20.10 13.00
C GLY A 255 14.85 20.16 11.79
N VAL A 256 15.39 20.59 10.65
CA VAL A 256 14.63 20.72 9.40
C VAL A 256 14.81 19.46 8.57
N ILE A 257 13.68 18.89 8.16
CA ILE A 257 13.61 17.77 7.22
C ILE A 257 13.19 18.34 5.86
N PRO A 258 13.99 18.16 4.81
CA PRO A 258 13.63 18.61 3.48
C PRO A 258 12.46 17.81 2.90
N PRO A 259 11.72 18.32 1.90
CA PRO A 259 10.77 17.53 1.13
C PRO A 259 11.45 16.30 0.52
N ASN A 260 10.78 15.15 0.58
CA ASN A 260 11.31 13.82 0.23
C ASN A 260 12.55 13.40 1.06
N GLY A 261 12.81 14.07 2.18
CA GLY A 261 13.92 13.76 3.07
C GLY A 261 13.69 12.45 3.84
N GLU A 262 14.76 11.68 3.97
CA GLU A 262 14.77 10.48 4.81
C GLU A 262 14.79 10.87 6.27
N MET A 263 13.96 10.21 7.07
CA MET A 263 13.85 10.44 8.51
C MET A 263 14.50 9.32 9.30
N MET A 264 14.17 8.11 8.98
CA MET A 264 14.69 6.90 9.63
C MET A 264 14.47 5.65 8.78
N GLU A 265 15.18 4.60 9.11
CA GLU A 265 15.00 3.26 8.55
C GLU A 265 14.40 2.33 9.60
N ILE A 266 13.49 1.46 9.18
CA ILE A 266 12.92 0.41 10.05
C ILE A 266 13.23 -0.94 9.43
N VAL A 267 13.92 -1.79 10.20
CA VAL A 267 14.18 -3.17 9.84
C VAL A 267 13.01 -4.01 10.34
N PRO A 268 12.21 -4.60 9.44
CA PRO A 268 11.08 -5.44 9.84
C PRO A 268 11.55 -6.64 10.67
N VAL A 269 10.78 -6.97 11.72
CA VAL A 269 10.98 -8.18 12.53
C VAL A 269 9.77 -9.07 12.27
N ASP A 270 9.91 -9.93 11.27
CA ASP A 270 8.89 -10.93 10.93
C ASP A 270 9.17 -12.23 11.67
N ASP A 271 8.13 -12.99 11.96
CA ASP A 271 8.20 -14.31 12.62
C ASP A 271 8.80 -15.40 11.69
N ARG A 272 9.13 -15.06 10.44
CA ARG A 272 9.68 -15.98 9.45
C ARG A 272 10.99 -15.45 8.92
N LEU A 273 12.00 -16.31 8.94
CA LEU A 273 13.33 -15.97 8.46
C LEU A 273 13.50 -16.40 7.01
N LEU A 274 14.18 -15.58 6.25
CA LEU A 274 14.63 -15.89 4.90
C LEU A 274 16.15 -16.17 4.95
N ILE A 275 16.57 -17.28 4.37
CA ILE A 275 17.99 -17.61 4.27
C ILE A 275 18.41 -17.45 2.82
N GLU A 276 19.31 -16.50 2.57
CA GLU A 276 19.98 -16.37 1.28
C GLU A 276 21.15 -17.35 1.22
N THR A 277 21.02 -18.38 0.40
CA THR A 277 22.02 -19.44 0.25
C THR A 277 22.68 -19.33 -1.10
N ARG A 278 24.02 -19.54 -1.12
CA ARG A 278 24.83 -19.58 -2.34
C ARG A 278 25.05 -21.03 -2.74
N LEU A 279 24.65 -21.35 -3.95
CA LEU A 279 24.76 -22.70 -4.52
C LEU A 279 25.61 -22.72 -5.77
N SER A 280 26.31 -23.83 -5.96
CA SER A 280 27.14 -24.04 -7.14
C SER A 280 26.25 -24.13 -8.41
N PRO A 281 26.69 -23.59 -9.57
CA PRO A 281 26.02 -23.77 -10.85
C PRO A 281 25.82 -25.22 -11.25
N ARG A 282 26.63 -26.15 -10.72
CA ARG A 282 26.51 -27.59 -11.00
C ARG A 282 25.25 -28.21 -10.40
N ASP A 283 24.77 -27.65 -9.28
CA ASP A 283 23.68 -28.24 -8.50
C ASP A 283 22.33 -27.61 -8.84
N ILE A 284 22.33 -26.45 -9.49
CA ILE A 284 21.11 -25.66 -9.75
C ILE A 284 20.07 -26.37 -10.62
N ALA A 285 20.55 -27.27 -11.52
CA ALA A 285 19.66 -28.02 -12.41
C ALA A 285 18.67 -28.95 -11.66
N PHE A 286 19.00 -29.31 -10.41
CA PHE A 286 18.20 -30.20 -9.56
C PHE A 286 17.40 -29.47 -8.50
N ILE A 287 17.44 -28.12 -8.49
CA ILE A 287 16.79 -27.32 -7.47
C ILE A 287 15.59 -26.59 -8.06
N HIS A 288 14.45 -26.73 -7.39
CA HIS A 288 13.18 -26.13 -7.82
C HIS A 288 12.46 -25.49 -6.63
N PRO A 289 11.68 -24.43 -6.83
CA PRO A 289 10.82 -23.88 -5.80
C PRO A 289 9.90 -24.96 -5.22
N GLY A 290 9.71 -24.92 -3.90
CA GLY A 290 8.89 -25.90 -3.17
C GLY A 290 9.65 -27.10 -2.59
N GLN A 291 10.92 -27.28 -2.91
CA GLN A 291 11.75 -28.35 -2.32
C GLN A 291 12.00 -28.11 -0.84
N ARG A 292 12.04 -29.19 -0.06
CA ARG A 292 12.40 -29.17 1.36
C ARG A 292 13.88 -28.86 1.53
N ALA A 293 14.18 -28.03 2.51
CA ALA A 293 15.55 -27.67 2.88
C ALA A 293 15.70 -27.75 4.40
N LEU A 294 16.86 -28.25 4.84
CA LEU A 294 17.23 -28.26 6.24
C LEU A 294 18.31 -27.19 6.46
N VAL A 295 17.98 -26.21 7.30
CA VAL A 295 18.85 -25.07 7.62
C VAL A 295 19.55 -25.32 8.95
N LYS A 296 20.85 -25.37 8.92
CA LYS A 296 21.74 -25.56 10.09
C LYS A 296 22.43 -24.24 10.40
N ILE A 297 22.07 -23.62 11.54
CA ILE A 297 22.67 -22.34 11.95
C ILE A 297 24.04 -22.62 12.54
N THR A 298 25.11 -22.03 12.00
CA THR A 298 26.50 -22.31 12.38
C THR A 298 26.83 -21.92 13.83
N ALA A 299 26.06 -20.96 14.39
CA ALA A 299 26.25 -20.54 15.79
C ALA A 299 25.76 -21.59 16.82
N TYR A 300 25.02 -22.61 16.38
CA TYR A 300 24.46 -23.65 17.25
C TYR A 300 24.89 -25.04 16.75
N ASP A 301 25.28 -25.89 17.68
CA ASP A 301 25.65 -27.28 17.33
C ASP A 301 24.41 -28.04 16.85
N TYR A 302 24.44 -28.43 15.59
CA TYR A 302 23.35 -29.17 14.94
C TYR A 302 22.99 -30.47 15.67
N ALA A 303 23.98 -31.18 16.25
CA ALA A 303 23.73 -32.44 16.95
C ALA A 303 22.88 -32.27 18.22
N ILE A 304 22.94 -31.09 18.83
CA ILE A 304 22.25 -30.76 20.08
C ILE A 304 20.93 -30.03 19.81
N TYR A 305 20.96 -29.06 18.92
CA TYR A 305 19.86 -28.12 18.70
C TYR A 305 18.98 -28.45 17.47
N GLY A 306 19.46 -29.38 16.60
CA GLY A 306 18.81 -29.69 15.35
C GLY A 306 18.94 -28.59 14.29
N GLY A 307 18.13 -28.67 13.27
CA GLY A 307 18.04 -27.65 12.21
C GLY A 307 16.62 -27.10 12.08
N LEU A 308 16.47 -26.06 11.29
CA LEU A 308 15.16 -25.50 10.92
C LEU A 308 14.72 -26.13 9.62
N ASP A 309 13.47 -26.59 9.60
CA ASP A 309 12.81 -26.98 8.38
C ASP A 309 12.41 -25.74 7.58
N GLY A 310 12.71 -25.76 6.30
CA GLY A 310 12.40 -24.70 5.37
C GLY A 310 12.01 -25.24 3.99
N VAL A 311 11.59 -24.33 3.14
CA VAL A 311 11.22 -24.62 1.76
C VAL A 311 11.91 -23.61 0.84
N VAL A 312 12.40 -24.09 -0.30
CA VAL A 312 12.95 -23.24 -1.35
C VAL A 312 11.82 -22.36 -1.88
N GLU A 313 11.95 -21.04 -1.72
CA GLU A 313 10.96 -20.06 -2.15
C GLU A 313 11.23 -19.56 -3.56
N THR A 314 12.46 -19.08 -3.78
CA THR A 314 12.86 -18.44 -5.03
C THR A 314 14.31 -18.75 -5.35
N ILE A 315 14.61 -18.85 -6.63
CA ILE A 315 15.95 -19.04 -7.17
C ILE A 315 16.28 -17.83 -8.05
N SER A 316 17.49 -17.28 -7.92
CA SER A 316 17.95 -16.19 -8.79
C SER A 316 17.92 -16.66 -10.26
N PRO A 317 17.42 -15.85 -11.19
CA PRO A 317 17.37 -16.23 -12.62
C PRO A 317 18.74 -16.28 -13.28
N ASP A 318 19.76 -15.68 -12.66
CA ASP A 318 21.11 -15.59 -13.21
C ASP A 318 22.16 -15.87 -12.13
N THR A 319 23.37 -16.21 -12.56
CA THR A 319 24.54 -16.37 -11.71
C THR A 319 25.09 -15.03 -11.25
N ILE A 320 25.62 -15.01 -10.04
CA ILE A 320 26.26 -13.84 -9.46
C ILE A 320 27.73 -14.18 -9.24
N GLN A 321 28.59 -13.27 -9.65
CA GLN A 321 30.02 -13.35 -9.43
C GLN A 321 30.35 -12.96 -7.99
N ASP A 322 31.19 -13.73 -7.33
CA ASP A 322 31.65 -13.40 -5.97
C ASP A 322 32.55 -12.16 -6.01
N LYS A 323 32.23 -11.16 -5.15
CA LYS A 323 32.98 -9.90 -5.10
C LYS A 323 34.43 -10.04 -4.61
N VAL A 324 34.73 -11.09 -3.84
CA VAL A 324 36.04 -11.35 -3.24
C VAL A 324 36.85 -12.27 -4.14
N LYS A 325 36.20 -13.25 -4.76
CA LYS A 325 36.80 -14.24 -5.66
C LYS A 325 36.06 -14.22 -7.02
N PRO A 326 36.47 -13.36 -7.97
CA PRO A 326 35.80 -13.17 -9.24
C PRO A 326 35.68 -14.43 -10.12
N GLU A 327 36.47 -15.43 -9.83
CA GLU A 327 36.47 -16.74 -10.53
C GLU A 327 35.30 -17.63 -10.12
N ILE A 328 34.59 -17.29 -8.99
CA ILE A 328 33.51 -18.09 -8.44
C ILE A 328 32.18 -17.46 -8.82
N PHE A 329 31.37 -18.24 -9.51
CA PHE A 329 29.98 -17.93 -9.81
C PHE A 329 29.06 -18.80 -8.97
N TYR A 330 27.95 -18.21 -8.47
CA TYR A 330 26.96 -18.93 -7.69
C TYR A 330 25.54 -18.43 -8.00
N TYR A 331 24.56 -19.30 -7.78
CA TYR A 331 23.15 -18.91 -7.74
C TYR A 331 22.75 -18.55 -6.32
N ARG A 332 21.91 -17.52 -6.18
CA ARG A 332 21.24 -17.23 -4.90
C ARG A 332 19.93 -18.00 -4.85
N VAL A 333 19.78 -18.79 -3.80
CA VAL A 333 18.54 -19.50 -3.50
C VAL A 333 18.03 -19.00 -2.17
N PHE A 334 16.77 -18.61 -2.16
CA PHE A 334 16.09 -18.10 -0.97
C PHE A 334 15.26 -19.20 -0.36
N ILE A 335 15.50 -19.48 0.92
CA ILE A 335 14.81 -20.52 1.66
C ILE A 335 14.02 -19.86 2.78
N ARG A 336 12.72 -20.09 2.81
CA ARG A 336 11.83 -19.65 3.87
C ARG A 336 11.74 -20.71 4.94
N THR A 337 12.05 -20.35 6.19
CA THR A 337 11.88 -21.25 7.33
C THR A 337 10.45 -21.21 7.86
N HIS A 338 10.03 -22.30 8.50
CA HIS A 338 8.71 -22.37 9.14
C HIS A 338 8.72 -21.72 10.53
N GLN A 339 9.90 -21.60 11.16
CA GLN A 339 10.08 -21.07 12.51
C GLN A 339 11.29 -20.14 12.55
N ASP A 340 11.30 -19.22 13.52
CA ASP A 340 12.35 -18.23 13.78
C ASP A 340 13.22 -18.59 14.99
N TYR A 341 13.04 -19.80 15.56
CA TYR A 341 13.78 -20.28 16.72
C TYR A 341 14.16 -21.75 16.57
N LEU A 342 15.27 -22.13 17.20
CA LEU A 342 15.65 -23.51 17.46
C LEU A 342 15.16 -23.91 18.84
N GLN A 343 14.79 -25.18 19.01
CA GLN A 343 14.35 -25.71 20.29
C GLN A 343 15.21 -26.95 20.64
N ASN A 344 15.82 -26.94 21.83
CA ASN A 344 16.54 -28.12 22.28
C ASN A 344 15.59 -29.17 22.86
N LYS A 345 16.11 -30.37 23.17
CA LYS A 345 15.36 -31.49 23.75
C LYS A 345 14.69 -31.14 25.10
N SER A 346 15.16 -30.12 25.80
CA SER A 346 14.59 -29.63 27.07
C SER A 346 13.52 -28.54 26.88
N GLY A 347 13.12 -28.22 25.65
CA GLY A 347 12.05 -27.26 25.36
C GLY A 347 12.50 -25.78 25.37
N ARG A 348 13.77 -25.48 25.62
CA ARG A 348 14.28 -24.11 25.61
C ARG A 348 14.42 -23.59 24.18
N ARG A 349 13.89 -22.40 23.92
CA ARG A 349 13.93 -21.73 22.62
C ARG A 349 15.15 -20.82 22.50
N PHE A 350 15.77 -20.82 21.33
CA PHE A 350 16.93 -20.01 20.96
C PHE A 350 16.56 -19.22 19.71
N SER A 351 16.39 -17.92 19.87
CA SER A 351 16.02 -17.03 18.76
C SER A 351 17.14 -16.91 17.75
N ILE A 352 16.79 -16.91 16.49
CA ILE A 352 17.69 -16.68 15.36
C ILE A 352 17.54 -15.23 14.95
N VAL A 353 18.65 -14.55 14.74
CA VAL A 353 18.68 -13.15 14.34
C VAL A 353 19.27 -12.99 12.95
N PRO A 354 18.78 -12.00 12.18
CA PRO A 354 19.37 -11.64 10.90
C PRO A 354 20.88 -11.40 11.04
N GLY A 355 21.64 -11.86 10.03
CA GLY A 355 23.08 -11.77 10.04
C GLY A 355 23.80 -13.07 10.43
N MET A 356 23.13 -14.03 11.07
CA MET A 356 23.72 -15.34 11.38
C MET A 356 24.04 -16.11 10.10
N ILE A 357 25.14 -16.90 10.14
CA ILE A 357 25.55 -17.77 9.04
C ILE A 357 24.88 -19.13 9.22
N ALA A 358 24.46 -19.71 8.10
CA ALA A 358 23.82 -21.01 8.05
C ALA A 358 24.39 -21.87 6.94
N THR A 359 24.39 -23.18 7.15
CA THR A 359 24.58 -24.17 6.07
C THR A 359 23.22 -24.77 5.76
N VAL A 360 22.90 -24.87 4.49
CA VAL A 360 21.59 -25.34 4.03
C VAL A 360 21.75 -26.57 3.17
N ASP A 361 21.04 -27.63 3.53
CA ASP A 361 20.95 -28.86 2.75
C ASP A 361 19.58 -28.92 2.07
N ILE A 362 19.57 -28.80 0.74
CA ILE A 362 18.35 -28.88 -0.07
C ILE A 362 18.20 -30.31 -0.58
N LYS A 363 17.05 -30.92 -0.33
CA LYS A 363 16.76 -32.27 -0.81
C LYS A 363 16.48 -32.23 -2.33
N THR A 364 17.42 -32.75 -3.13
CA THR A 364 17.36 -32.75 -4.58
C THR A 364 16.80 -34.04 -5.19
N GLY A 365 16.81 -35.12 -4.40
CA GLY A 365 16.30 -36.41 -4.85
C GLY A 365 16.51 -37.52 -3.86
N GLU A 366 16.21 -38.73 -4.28
CA GLU A 366 16.49 -39.97 -3.55
C GLU A 366 17.26 -40.91 -4.49
N LYS A 367 18.34 -41.53 -4.00
CA LYS A 367 19.09 -42.54 -4.71
C LYS A 367 19.13 -43.84 -3.92
N THR A 368 19.15 -44.98 -4.65
CA THR A 368 19.35 -46.27 -3.99
C THR A 368 20.79 -46.45 -3.55
N ILE A 369 21.01 -47.27 -2.52
CA ILE A 369 22.35 -47.60 -2.07
C ILE A 369 23.15 -48.26 -3.21
N VAL A 370 22.49 -49.01 -4.09
CA VAL A 370 23.09 -49.64 -5.27
C VAL A 370 23.63 -48.58 -6.23
N ASP A 371 22.83 -47.52 -6.50
CA ASP A 371 23.25 -46.41 -7.37
C ASP A 371 24.50 -45.72 -6.85
N TYR A 372 24.59 -45.60 -5.52
CA TYR A 372 25.75 -44.97 -4.88
C TYR A 372 27.01 -45.81 -5.00
N LEU A 373 26.88 -47.15 -4.90
CA LEU A 373 27.98 -48.08 -5.08
C LEU A 373 28.47 -48.22 -6.52
N ILE A 374 27.54 -48.10 -7.50
CA ILE A 374 27.87 -48.25 -8.92
C ILE A 374 28.44 -46.93 -9.53
N LYS A 375 28.08 -45.77 -8.98
CA LYS A 375 28.50 -44.44 -9.48
C LYS A 375 30.01 -44.27 -9.74
N PRO A 376 30.94 -44.72 -8.87
CA PRO A 376 32.38 -44.66 -9.14
C PRO A 376 32.82 -45.54 -10.31
N PHE A 377 32.20 -46.69 -10.49
CA PHE A 377 32.51 -47.59 -11.62
C PHE A 377 32.06 -47.02 -12.97
N ASN A 378 30.90 -46.36 -12.99
CA ASN A 378 30.40 -45.67 -14.20
C ASN A 378 31.31 -44.47 -14.54
N ARG A 379 31.78 -43.69 -13.56
CA ARG A 379 32.74 -42.61 -13.78
C ARG A 379 34.08 -43.11 -14.30
N ALA A 380 34.59 -44.24 -13.78
CA ALA A 380 35.82 -44.86 -14.30
C ALA A 380 35.67 -45.33 -15.75
N LYS A 381 34.49 -45.85 -16.12
CA LYS A 381 34.18 -46.26 -17.47
C LYS A 381 34.09 -45.07 -18.47
N GLU A 382 33.55 -43.91 -18.02
CA GLU A 382 33.54 -42.68 -18.80
C GLU A 382 34.94 -42.09 -18.98
N ALA A 383 35.75 -42.03 -17.90
CA ALA A 383 37.13 -41.55 -17.97
C ALA A 383 38.02 -42.42 -18.90
N LEU A 384 37.70 -43.70 -19.06
CA LEU A 384 38.37 -44.57 -20.02
C LEU A 384 37.87 -44.42 -21.47
N ARG A 385 36.78 -43.66 -21.66
CA ARG A 385 36.18 -43.42 -22.96
C ARG A 385 36.52 -42.06 -23.60
N GLU A 386 37.07 -41.14 -22.78
CA GLU A 386 37.60 -39.87 -23.26
C GLU A 386 39.01 -40.08 -23.81
N ARG A 387 39.08 -40.11 -25.13
CA ARG A 387 40.29 -39.97 -25.94
C ARG A 387 40.10 -38.85 -26.91
#